data_6e86b8f313838a80a7d348bf24a40101
#
_entry.id   6e86b8f313838a80a7d348bf24a40101
#
_cell.length_a   1.000
_cell.length_b   1.000
_cell.length_c   1.000
_cell.angle_alpha   90.00
_cell.angle_beta   90.00
_cell.angle_gamma   90.00
#
_symmetry.space_group_name_H-M   'P 1'
#
loop_
_entity.id
_entity.type
_entity.pdbx_description
1 polymer ?
#
loop_
_entity_poly.entity_id
_entity_poly.type
_entity_poly.pdbx_seq_one_letter_code
_entity_poly.pdbx_strand_id
1 'polypeptide(L)'
;MPYNAYGHYKLDTVAKYLHLGNFNHHRACDDAEMLGQIFILLLQRLQEDTKAKTVKDINTSLASYHSKGGTKKMKSYHQIILVRNQTGLKNLYKLVSMAHLKYFYRNPRIPKSELIHYREGLLIGSACAAGELYHAVFEGKPWNQLLELADFYDYLEIQPVGNNQFMVRDGSV
;
A
#
# COMPACT_ATOMS: atom_id res chain seq x y z
N MET A 1 -12.24 4.14 18.45
CA MET A 1 -13.57 3.63 18.04
C MET A 1 -13.40 2.21 17.56
N PRO A 2 -14.18 1.22 17.99
CA PRO A 2 -14.11 -0.13 17.49
C PRO A 2 -14.79 -0.20 16.11
N TYR A 3 -14.05 0.06 15.06
CA TYR A 3 -14.50 -0.09 13.67
C TYR A 3 -14.90 -1.53 13.29
N ASN A 4 -14.63 -2.50 14.17
CA ASN A 4 -14.92 -3.91 13.95
C ASN A 4 -16.40 -4.31 14.08
N ALA A 5 -17.28 -3.38 14.50
CA ALA A 5 -18.68 -3.73 14.73
C ALA A 5 -19.49 -4.03 13.44
N TYR A 6 -19.03 -3.59 12.27
CA TYR A 6 -19.77 -3.68 11.00
C TYR A 6 -19.10 -4.49 9.89
N GLY A 7 -17.91 -5.06 10.14
CA GLY A 7 -17.25 -6.02 9.24
C GLY A 7 -16.72 -5.46 7.90
N HIS A 8 -17.07 -4.23 7.50
CA HIS A 8 -16.62 -3.63 6.24
C HIS A 8 -16.78 -2.10 6.22
N TYR A 9 -15.98 -1.43 5.39
CA TYR A 9 -15.91 0.03 5.28
C TYR A 9 -16.52 0.54 3.97
N LYS A 10 -17.70 0.05 3.60
CA LYS A 10 -18.42 0.58 2.44
C LYS A 10 -18.92 1.99 2.75
N LEU A 11 -19.01 2.83 1.70
CA LEU A 11 -19.37 4.24 1.85
C LEU A 11 -20.71 4.44 2.56
N ASP A 12 -21.72 3.64 2.17
CA ASP A 12 -23.06 3.60 2.80
C ASP A 12 -23.01 3.23 4.29
N THR A 13 -22.17 2.26 4.64
CA THR A 13 -22.00 1.82 6.02
C THR A 13 -21.37 2.91 6.89
N VAL A 14 -20.35 3.56 6.35
CA VAL A 14 -19.67 4.67 7.04
C VAL A 14 -20.60 5.88 7.18
N ALA A 15 -21.35 6.23 6.13
CA ALA A 15 -22.32 7.33 6.15
C ALA A 15 -23.41 7.11 7.22
N LYS A 16 -23.99 5.89 7.26
CA LYS A 16 -24.97 5.50 8.30
C LYS A 16 -24.40 5.59 9.71
N TYR A 17 -23.19 5.09 9.91
CA TYR A 17 -22.50 5.18 11.21
C TYR A 17 -22.27 6.61 11.67
N LEU A 18 -21.98 7.51 10.73
CA LEU A 18 -21.76 8.93 11.00
C LEU A 18 -23.04 9.76 11.02
N HIS A 19 -24.21 9.14 10.82
CA HIS A 19 -25.53 9.78 10.77
C HIS A 19 -25.67 10.86 9.68
N LEU A 20 -25.01 10.66 8.51
CA LEU A 20 -25.00 11.60 7.38
C LEU A 20 -26.18 11.46 6.41
N GLY A 21 -27.21 10.68 6.77
CA GLY A 21 -28.39 10.52 5.93
C GLY A 21 -28.23 9.46 4.82
N ASN A 22 -29.23 9.39 3.94
CA ASN A 22 -29.24 8.47 2.79
C ASN A 22 -28.86 9.23 1.53
N PHE A 23 -28.15 8.56 0.62
CA PHE A 23 -27.74 9.08 -0.68
C PHE A 23 -27.92 8.01 -1.77
N ASN A 24 -27.98 8.41 -3.04
CA ASN A 24 -28.13 7.47 -4.16
C ASN A 24 -26.78 6.82 -4.48
N HIS A 25 -26.60 5.61 -3.98
CA HIS A 25 -25.39 4.82 -4.19
C HIS A 25 -25.16 4.52 -5.69
N HIS A 26 -23.88 4.49 -6.10
CA HIS A 26 -23.42 4.26 -7.47
C HIS A 26 -23.69 5.39 -8.48
N ARG A 27 -23.96 6.61 -7.99
CA ARG A 27 -23.88 7.83 -8.78
C ARG A 27 -22.61 8.58 -8.38
N ALA A 28 -21.71 8.78 -9.33
CA ALA A 28 -20.37 9.33 -9.05
C ALA A 28 -20.41 10.68 -8.30
N CYS A 29 -21.37 11.57 -8.63
CA CYS A 29 -21.52 12.85 -7.95
C CYS A 29 -21.99 12.67 -6.50
N ASP A 30 -23.00 11.81 -6.27
CA ASP A 30 -23.57 11.57 -4.94
C ASP A 30 -22.55 10.85 -4.03
N ASP A 31 -21.80 9.89 -4.58
CA ASP A 31 -20.71 9.21 -3.89
C ASP A 31 -19.57 10.18 -3.52
N ALA A 32 -19.20 11.08 -4.43
CA ALA A 32 -18.17 12.08 -4.19
C ALA A 32 -18.60 13.12 -3.13
N GLU A 33 -19.85 13.56 -3.17
CA GLU A 33 -20.41 14.49 -2.18
C GLU A 33 -20.44 13.83 -0.79
N MET A 34 -20.93 12.60 -0.69
CA MET A 34 -20.97 11.84 0.57
C MET A 34 -19.55 11.62 1.13
N LEU A 35 -18.58 11.28 0.28
CA LEU A 35 -17.19 11.14 0.68
C LEU A 35 -16.62 12.46 1.22
N GLY A 36 -16.94 13.58 0.58
CA GLY A 36 -16.57 14.92 1.03
C GLY A 36 -17.13 15.24 2.43
N GLN A 37 -18.41 14.95 2.67
CA GLN A 37 -19.04 15.14 3.98
C GLN A 37 -18.39 14.27 5.06
N ILE A 38 -18.15 13.01 4.78
CA ILE A 38 -17.43 12.09 5.68
C ILE A 38 -16.04 12.63 6.00
N PHE A 39 -15.30 13.09 4.99
CA PHE A 39 -13.95 13.63 5.16
C PHE A 39 -13.94 14.86 6.06
N ILE A 40 -14.83 15.82 5.84
CA ILE A 40 -14.93 17.04 6.65
C ILE A 40 -15.23 16.68 8.10
N LEU A 41 -16.20 15.79 8.34
CA LEU A 41 -16.58 15.39 9.68
C LEU A 41 -15.47 14.64 10.44
N LEU A 42 -14.76 13.76 9.74
CA LEU A 42 -13.63 13.04 10.33
C LEU A 42 -12.46 13.99 10.60
N LEU A 43 -12.23 14.97 9.72
CA LEU A 43 -11.21 15.99 9.91
C LEU A 43 -11.50 16.86 11.15
N GLN A 44 -12.74 17.30 11.31
CA GLN A 44 -13.18 18.07 12.50
C GLN A 44 -12.94 17.27 13.79
N ARG A 45 -13.40 16.02 13.85
CA ARG A 45 -13.16 15.15 15.00
C ARG A 45 -11.68 14.96 15.30
N LEU A 46 -10.86 14.76 14.25
CA LEU A 46 -9.43 14.61 14.43
C LEU A 46 -8.79 15.91 14.97
N GLN A 47 -9.24 17.07 14.50
CA GLN A 47 -8.76 18.36 15.01
C GLN A 47 -9.15 18.59 16.47
N GLU A 48 -10.37 18.22 16.87
CA GLU A 48 -10.81 18.27 18.26
C GLU A 48 -9.97 17.36 19.16
N ASP A 49 -9.74 16.10 18.73
CA ASP A 49 -9.00 15.11 19.49
C ASP A 49 -7.49 15.43 19.61
N THR A 50 -6.89 16.00 18.56
CA THR A 50 -5.42 16.16 18.45
C THR A 50 -4.94 17.60 18.48
N LYS A 51 -5.86 18.58 18.39
CA LYS A 51 -5.58 20.02 18.22
C LYS A 51 -4.71 20.32 16.96
N ALA A 52 -4.73 19.42 15.97
CA ALA A 52 -3.98 19.58 14.74
C ALA A 52 -4.50 20.77 13.94
N LYS A 53 -3.58 21.64 13.49
CA LYS A 53 -3.92 22.84 12.70
C LYS A 53 -3.47 22.76 11.24
N THR A 54 -2.49 21.90 10.96
CA THR A 54 -1.89 21.72 9.64
C THR A 54 -1.99 20.28 9.16
N VAL A 55 -1.87 20.06 7.86
CA VAL A 55 -1.81 18.71 7.28
C VAL A 55 -0.65 17.89 7.85
N LYS A 56 0.47 18.56 8.16
CA LYS A 56 1.63 17.92 8.81
C LYS A 56 1.27 17.40 10.21
N ASP A 57 0.54 18.19 11.00
CA ASP A 57 0.09 17.77 12.35
C ASP A 57 -0.87 16.58 12.25
N ILE A 58 -1.78 16.60 11.27
CA ILE A 58 -2.70 15.48 11.00
C ILE A 58 -1.92 14.20 10.70
N ASN A 59 -0.96 14.27 9.78
CA ASN A 59 -0.14 13.12 9.42
C ASN A 59 0.69 12.59 10.60
N THR A 60 1.24 13.48 11.40
CA THR A 60 2.00 13.11 12.62
C THR A 60 1.09 12.42 13.65
N SER A 61 -0.11 12.96 13.85
CA SER A 61 -1.10 12.38 14.77
C SER A 61 -1.57 11.00 14.31
N LEU A 62 -1.89 10.84 13.02
CA LEU A 62 -2.26 9.56 12.44
C LEU A 62 -1.14 8.52 12.53
N ALA A 63 0.12 8.93 12.32
CA ALA A 63 1.29 8.05 12.49
C ALA A 63 1.40 7.54 13.94
N SER A 64 1.13 8.38 14.93
CA SER A 64 1.15 7.99 16.35
C SER A 64 0.02 7.01 16.73
N TYR A 65 -1.15 7.10 16.09
CA TYR A 65 -2.23 6.12 16.25
C TYR A 65 -1.85 4.75 15.69
N HIS A 66 -1.12 4.72 14.59
CA HIS A 66 -0.62 3.46 13.99
C HIS A 66 0.49 2.80 14.81
N SER A 67 1.27 3.56 15.57
CA SER A 67 2.37 3.03 16.39
C SER A 67 1.90 2.38 17.71
N LYS A 68 0.69 2.68 18.17
CA LYS A 68 0.11 2.10 19.41
C LYS A 68 -0.47 0.70 19.24
N GLY A 69 -0.69 0.24 18.01
CA GLY A 69 -1.10 -1.12 17.70
C GLY A 69 0.14 -1.99 17.41
N GLY A 70 0.61 -2.71 18.40
CA GLY A 70 1.89 -3.44 18.49
C GLY A 70 2.15 -4.57 17.48
N THR A 71 1.72 -4.47 16.25
CA THR A 71 2.23 -5.30 15.15
C THR A 71 3.20 -4.46 14.33
N LYS A 72 4.49 -4.80 14.40
CA LYS A 72 5.53 -4.26 13.52
C LYS A 72 5.00 -4.34 12.10
N LYS A 73 4.59 -3.19 11.54
CA LYS A 73 3.95 -3.12 10.22
C LYS A 73 4.95 -3.64 9.20
N MET A 74 4.78 -4.87 8.74
CA MET A 74 5.66 -5.43 7.73
C MET A 74 5.58 -4.56 6.48
N LYS A 75 6.72 -4.00 6.07
CA LYS A 75 6.82 -3.24 4.81
C LYS A 75 6.43 -4.19 3.66
N SER A 76 5.65 -3.69 2.72
CA SER A 76 5.34 -4.38 1.47
C SER A 76 5.81 -3.52 0.31
N TYR A 77 6.34 -4.14 -0.72
CA TYR A 77 6.93 -3.49 -1.87
C TYR A 77 6.24 -3.95 -3.14
N HIS A 78 6.27 -3.14 -4.18
CA HIS A 78 5.85 -3.56 -5.50
C HIS A 78 6.82 -4.60 -6.05
N GLN A 79 6.27 -5.59 -6.75
CA GLN A 79 7.02 -6.66 -7.36
C GLN A 79 6.46 -6.98 -8.74
N ILE A 80 7.33 -7.09 -9.75
CA ILE A 80 6.94 -7.57 -11.07
C ILE A 80 7.33 -9.03 -11.20
N ILE A 81 6.40 -9.82 -11.68
CA ILE A 81 6.58 -11.26 -11.91
C ILE A 81 6.14 -11.56 -13.34
N LEU A 82 7.07 -12.01 -14.18
CA LEU A 82 6.81 -12.43 -15.54
C LEU A 82 6.84 -13.96 -15.64
N VAL A 83 5.97 -14.50 -16.47
CA VAL A 83 5.92 -15.94 -16.73
C VAL A 83 6.84 -16.30 -17.87
N ARG A 84 7.75 -17.24 -17.66
CA ARG A 84 8.69 -17.75 -18.66
C ARG A 84 8.17 -19.01 -19.39
N ASN A 85 7.40 -19.83 -18.70
CA ASN A 85 6.90 -21.12 -19.22
C ASN A 85 5.64 -21.58 -18.48
N GLN A 86 5.09 -22.75 -18.88
CA GLN A 86 3.86 -23.31 -18.30
C GLN A 86 3.99 -23.64 -16.79
N THR A 87 5.17 -24.04 -16.33
CA THR A 87 5.43 -24.25 -14.90
C THR A 87 5.30 -22.91 -14.14
N GLY A 88 5.91 -21.85 -14.68
CA GLY A 88 5.80 -20.50 -14.12
C GLY A 88 4.36 -20.00 -14.09
N LEU A 89 3.55 -20.28 -15.12
CA LEU A 89 2.14 -19.90 -15.14
C LEU A 89 1.37 -20.55 -13.98
N LYS A 90 1.57 -21.85 -13.77
CA LYS A 90 0.95 -22.57 -12.65
C LYS A 90 1.42 -22.01 -11.29
N ASN A 91 2.69 -21.70 -11.16
CA ASN A 91 3.27 -21.13 -9.95
C ASN A 91 2.74 -19.71 -9.70
N LEU A 92 2.61 -18.88 -10.74
CA LEU A 92 2.02 -17.55 -10.60
C LEU A 92 0.56 -17.64 -10.12
N TYR A 93 -0.25 -18.54 -10.67
CA TYR A 93 -1.64 -18.73 -10.20
C TYR A 93 -1.70 -19.14 -8.73
N LYS A 94 -0.80 -20.01 -8.25
CA LYS A 94 -0.71 -20.38 -6.83
C LYS A 94 -0.35 -19.16 -5.97
N LEU A 95 0.66 -18.39 -6.38
CA LEU A 95 1.08 -17.18 -5.66
C LEU A 95 -0.03 -16.15 -5.58
N VAL A 96 -0.73 -15.88 -6.68
CA VAL A 96 -1.86 -14.94 -6.71
C VAL A 96 -3.01 -15.44 -5.83
N SER A 97 -3.34 -16.73 -5.90
CA SER A 97 -4.36 -17.33 -5.04
C SER A 97 -4.02 -17.20 -3.56
N MET A 98 -2.78 -17.51 -3.18
CA MET A 98 -2.32 -17.34 -1.80
C MET A 98 -2.32 -15.89 -1.35
N ALA A 99 -1.95 -14.95 -2.24
CA ALA A 99 -1.98 -13.53 -1.95
C ALA A 99 -3.39 -13.02 -1.57
N HIS A 100 -4.41 -13.58 -2.20
CA HIS A 100 -5.81 -13.19 -1.95
C HIS A 100 -6.47 -13.98 -0.83
N LEU A 101 -6.19 -15.28 -0.70
CA LEU A 101 -6.88 -16.16 0.24
C LEU A 101 -6.18 -16.25 1.60
N LYS A 102 -4.83 -16.18 1.62
CA LYS A 102 -4.05 -16.42 2.84
C LYS A 102 -3.34 -15.17 3.37
N TYR A 103 -2.81 -14.34 2.47
CA TYR A 103 -1.93 -13.23 2.84
C TYR A 103 -2.53 -11.84 2.56
N PHE A 104 -3.82 -11.77 2.31
CA PHE A 104 -4.52 -10.51 2.06
C PHE A 104 -4.56 -9.63 3.32
N TYR A 105 -4.04 -8.41 3.19
CA TYR A 105 -4.23 -7.36 4.20
C TYR A 105 -4.26 -6.01 3.52
N ARG A 106 -5.43 -5.44 3.35
CA ARG A 106 -5.75 -4.24 2.55
C ARG A 106 -5.50 -4.44 1.05
N ASN A 107 -4.35 -5.03 0.69
CA ASN A 107 -3.96 -5.41 -0.66
C ASN A 107 -3.47 -6.87 -0.65
N PRO A 108 -3.54 -7.58 -1.78
CA PRO A 108 -2.92 -8.89 -1.91
C PRO A 108 -1.41 -8.77 -1.75
N ARG A 109 -0.82 -9.64 -0.92
CA ARG A 109 0.61 -9.66 -0.64
C ARG A 109 1.17 -11.06 -0.77
N ILE A 110 2.42 -11.15 -1.15
CA ILE A 110 3.14 -12.42 -1.29
C ILE A 110 4.37 -12.35 -0.38
N PRO A 111 4.50 -13.23 0.63
CA PRO A 111 5.74 -13.35 1.38
C PRO A 111 6.90 -13.71 0.45
N LYS A 112 8.08 -13.14 0.66
CA LYS A 112 9.28 -13.41 -0.14
C LYS A 112 9.66 -14.89 -0.11
N SER A 113 9.43 -15.58 1.00
CA SER A 113 9.62 -17.03 1.13
C SER A 113 8.75 -17.85 0.18
N GLU A 114 7.47 -17.47 0.01
CA GLU A 114 6.58 -18.15 -0.94
C GLU A 114 6.99 -17.84 -2.38
N LEU A 115 7.42 -16.62 -2.67
CA LEU A 115 7.94 -16.25 -3.99
C LEU A 115 9.20 -17.06 -4.33
N ILE A 116 10.10 -17.27 -3.39
CA ILE A 116 11.28 -18.12 -3.56
C ILE A 116 10.86 -19.57 -3.81
N HIS A 117 9.93 -20.09 -3.03
CA HIS A 117 9.46 -21.47 -3.15
C HIS A 117 8.83 -21.77 -4.52
N TYR A 118 8.08 -20.83 -5.07
CA TYR A 118 7.40 -20.97 -6.37
C TYR A 118 8.11 -20.26 -7.52
N ARG A 119 9.41 -19.96 -7.39
CA ARG A 119 10.17 -19.17 -8.38
C ARG A 119 10.37 -19.86 -9.71
N GLU A 120 10.32 -21.18 -9.77
CA GLU A 120 10.56 -21.95 -11.01
C GLU A 120 9.64 -21.49 -12.14
N GLY A 121 10.25 -21.16 -13.29
CA GLY A 121 9.54 -20.69 -14.49
C GLY A 121 9.04 -19.24 -14.43
N LEU A 122 9.45 -18.47 -13.39
CA LEU A 122 9.17 -17.05 -13.25
C LEU A 122 10.44 -16.21 -13.46
N LEU A 123 10.25 -14.99 -13.90
CA LEU A 123 11.24 -13.92 -13.90
C LEU A 123 10.78 -12.81 -12.96
N ILE A 124 11.66 -12.43 -12.06
CA ILE A 124 11.38 -11.45 -11.01
C ILE A 124 12.09 -10.14 -11.34
N GLY A 125 11.32 -9.05 -11.49
CA GLY A 125 11.82 -7.71 -11.74
C GLY A 125 11.83 -6.82 -10.50
N SER A 126 12.73 -5.83 -10.46
CA SER A 126 12.89 -4.93 -9.31
C SER A 126 11.74 -3.94 -9.11
N ALA A 127 10.83 -3.86 -10.06
CA ALA A 127 9.70 -2.94 -10.10
C ALA A 127 10.11 -1.44 -10.12
N CYS A 128 9.19 -0.56 -9.73
CA CYS A 128 9.31 0.89 -9.80
C CYS A 128 9.86 1.51 -8.50
N ALA A 129 9.67 2.82 -8.32
CA ALA A 129 10.03 3.55 -7.11
C ALA A 129 9.42 2.97 -5.80
N ALA A 130 8.33 2.19 -5.89
CA ALA A 130 7.74 1.48 -4.77
C ALA A 130 8.33 0.05 -4.56
N GLY A 131 9.36 -0.33 -5.31
CA GLY A 131 10.09 -1.59 -5.17
C GLY A 131 11.08 -1.60 -4.02
N GLU A 132 11.46 -2.80 -3.53
CA GLU A 132 12.37 -2.95 -2.39
C GLU A 132 13.77 -2.38 -2.68
N LEU A 133 14.31 -2.67 -3.86
CA LEU A 133 15.66 -2.21 -4.25
C LEU A 133 15.70 -0.68 -4.35
N TYR A 134 14.70 -0.06 -4.99
CA TYR A 134 14.64 1.40 -5.10
C TYR A 134 14.58 2.07 -3.72
N HIS A 135 13.73 1.55 -2.83
CA HIS A 135 13.66 2.03 -1.44
C HIS A 135 15.00 1.87 -0.70
N ALA A 136 15.71 0.78 -0.93
CA ALA A 136 17.02 0.55 -0.31
C ALA A 136 18.07 1.56 -0.78
N VAL A 137 18.07 1.90 -2.09
CA VAL A 137 18.93 2.96 -2.65
C VAL A 137 18.58 4.32 -2.06
N PHE A 138 17.28 4.63 -2.01
CA PHE A 138 16.78 5.89 -1.47
C PHE A 138 17.08 6.07 0.03
N GLU A 139 17.01 4.97 0.82
CA GLU A 139 17.37 4.94 2.23
C GLU A 139 18.90 5.02 2.46
N GLY A 140 19.71 5.09 1.40
CA GLY A 140 21.18 5.15 1.49
C GLY A 140 21.83 3.90 2.05
N LYS A 141 21.27 2.70 1.80
CA LYS A 141 21.85 1.44 2.26
C LYS A 141 23.26 1.24 1.68
N PRO A 142 24.18 0.62 2.44
CA PRO A 142 25.54 0.37 1.98
C PRO A 142 25.56 -0.56 0.76
N TRP A 143 26.55 -0.37 -0.10
CA TRP A 143 26.65 -1.02 -1.40
C TRP A 143 26.55 -2.54 -1.38
N ASN A 144 27.16 -3.19 -0.38
CA ASN A 144 27.07 -4.63 -0.19
C ASN A 144 25.64 -5.12 0.01
N GLN A 145 24.79 -4.38 0.76
CA GLN A 145 23.38 -4.71 0.95
C GLN A 145 22.57 -4.46 -0.32
N LEU A 146 22.92 -3.44 -1.10
CA LEU A 146 22.27 -3.18 -2.39
C LEU A 146 22.56 -4.30 -3.39
N LEU A 147 23.78 -4.81 -3.43
CA LEU A 147 24.16 -5.94 -4.28
C LEU A 147 23.41 -7.22 -3.87
N GLU A 148 23.34 -7.52 -2.58
CA GLU A 148 22.59 -8.67 -2.07
C GLU A 148 21.09 -8.60 -2.43
N LEU A 149 20.49 -7.40 -2.33
CA LEU A 149 19.11 -7.18 -2.77
C LEU A 149 18.96 -7.30 -4.28
N ALA A 150 19.90 -6.77 -5.06
CA ALA A 150 19.87 -6.83 -6.52
C ALA A 150 19.99 -8.26 -7.05
N ASP A 151 20.80 -9.10 -6.40
CA ASP A 151 20.99 -10.51 -6.77
C ASP A 151 19.71 -11.37 -6.66
N PHE A 152 18.74 -10.90 -5.91
CA PHE A 152 17.43 -11.54 -5.83
C PHE A 152 16.64 -11.45 -7.13
N TYR A 153 16.85 -10.42 -7.94
CA TYR A 153 16.08 -10.14 -9.16
C TYR A 153 16.72 -10.77 -10.38
N ASP A 154 15.89 -11.20 -11.35
CA ASP A 154 16.36 -11.69 -12.66
C ASP A 154 16.67 -10.52 -13.61
N TYR A 155 16.04 -9.35 -13.37
CA TYR A 155 16.33 -8.10 -14.08
C TYR A 155 15.99 -6.87 -13.24
N LEU A 156 16.64 -5.76 -13.54
CA LEU A 156 16.40 -4.48 -12.90
C LEU A 156 15.68 -3.53 -13.86
N GLU A 157 14.73 -2.76 -13.32
CA GLU A 157 13.99 -1.78 -14.09
C GLU A 157 14.55 -0.38 -13.86
N ILE A 158 14.78 0.33 -14.97
CA ILE A 158 15.16 1.75 -14.97
C ILE A 158 13.93 2.55 -15.38
N GLN A 159 13.44 3.39 -14.49
CA GLN A 159 12.29 4.25 -14.75
C GLN A 159 12.72 5.53 -15.46
N PRO A 160 11.93 6.05 -16.41
CA PRO A 160 12.16 7.37 -16.99
C PRO A 160 12.20 8.46 -15.90
N VAL A 161 13.09 9.46 -16.06
CA VAL A 161 13.27 10.54 -15.08
C VAL A 161 11.95 11.23 -14.74
N GLY A 162 11.05 11.40 -15.71
CA GLY A 162 9.72 12.00 -15.49
C GLY A 162 8.85 11.27 -14.48
N ASN A 163 9.01 9.94 -14.34
CA ASN A 163 8.23 9.15 -13.38
C ASN A 163 8.59 9.48 -11.92
N ASN A 164 9.82 9.92 -11.66
CA ASN A 164 10.33 10.21 -10.33
C ASN A 164 10.52 11.73 -10.08
N GLN A 165 10.11 12.58 -11.02
CA GLN A 165 10.30 14.02 -10.92
C GLN A 165 9.59 14.65 -9.70
N PHE A 166 8.54 14.01 -9.19
CA PHE A 166 7.86 14.43 -7.97
C PHE A 166 8.81 14.39 -6.75
N MET A 167 9.75 13.45 -6.69
CA MET A 167 10.72 13.33 -5.59
C MET A 167 11.66 14.55 -5.52
N VAL A 168 12.04 15.09 -6.69
CA VAL A 168 12.83 16.33 -6.77
C VAL A 168 11.99 17.52 -6.30
N ARG A 169 10.71 17.58 -6.69
CA ARG A 169 9.80 18.66 -6.29
C ARG A 169 9.52 18.66 -4.78
N ASP A 170 9.40 17.47 -4.19
CA ASP A 170 9.09 17.29 -2.77
C ASP A 170 10.34 17.42 -1.88
N GLY A 171 11.52 17.63 -2.48
CA GLY A 171 12.79 17.68 -1.76
C GLY A 171 13.19 16.35 -1.11
N SER A 172 12.69 15.25 -1.66
CA SER A 172 13.00 13.88 -1.19
C SER A 172 14.34 13.38 -1.73
N VAL A 173 14.85 14.00 -2.80
CA VAL A 173 16.15 13.82 -3.44
C VAL A 173 16.68 15.17 -3.86
#